data_9abce653a35b0026c652f88bc9426003
#
_entry.id   9abce653a35b0026c652f88bc9426003
#
_cell.length_a   1.000
_cell.length_b   1.000
_cell.length_c   1.000
_cell.angle_alpha   90.00
_cell.angle_beta   90.00
_cell.angle_gamma   90.00
#
_symmetry.space_group_name_H-M   'P 1'
#
loop_
_entity.id
_entity.type
_entity.pdbx_description
1 polymer ?
#
loop_
_entity_poly.entity_id
_entity_poly.type
_entity_poly.pdbx_seq_one_letter_code
_entity_poly.pdbx_strand_id
1 'polypeptide(L)'
;MTLEQVINEFKEKPYMLKMGKGLLAKRLKTTADVIVEAKKRARNSQPLKDQKSEVKILILDIETSPMQAYVWKRWKENISLDQTISEWFILCWSAKWLGTNETFGDVLTPEEVKKEDDMRICYSLWHALNDADIVIAHNGNRFDIPKINSRFVINGFLPPAPYRQIDTLEVAKKTFGFSSNKLDALAGYFGIVHKDPTDFNLWKRCMNGDKTALSYMYNYNKKDVEILESVYMVLRPWIKNHPNIATITMTEDNVCPICGKKDLMELPNKFIGTNVSQYQVYRCRDCRAVVRGREKVNEKVKLTTI
;
A
#
# COMPACT_ATOMS: atom_id res chain seq x y z
N MET A 1 16.15 -31.93 -3.83
CA MET A 1 14.76 -32.37 -4.13
C MET A 1 14.61 -32.60 -5.61
N THR A 2 13.77 -33.59 -5.98
CA THR A 2 13.40 -33.84 -7.37
C THR A 2 12.37 -32.82 -7.86
N LEU A 3 12.16 -32.76 -9.20
CA LEU A 3 11.16 -31.84 -9.79
C LEU A 3 9.76 -32.04 -9.22
N GLU A 4 9.33 -33.29 -9.06
CA GLU A 4 8.00 -33.61 -8.50
C GLU A 4 7.85 -33.21 -7.03
N GLN A 5 8.89 -33.41 -6.23
CA GLN A 5 8.90 -32.96 -4.84
C GLN A 5 8.81 -31.43 -4.73
N VAL A 6 9.50 -30.71 -5.62
CA VAL A 6 9.40 -29.23 -5.68
C VAL A 6 8.00 -28.78 -6.11
N ILE A 7 7.38 -29.45 -7.07
CA ILE A 7 6.00 -29.15 -7.50
C ILE A 7 5.02 -29.39 -6.34
N ASN A 8 5.18 -30.45 -5.55
CA ASN A 8 4.35 -30.70 -4.38
C ASN A 8 4.54 -29.65 -3.29
N GLU A 9 5.78 -29.23 -3.01
CA GLU A 9 6.03 -28.09 -2.13
C GLU A 9 5.33 -26.80 -2.59
N PHE A 10 5.27 -26.56 -3.91
CA PHE A 10 4.54 -25.41 -4.45
C PHE A 10 3.02 -25.52 -4.31
N LYS A 11 2.47 -26.74 -4.32
CA LYS A 11 1.04 -26.97 -4.04
C LYS A 11 0.70 -26.75 -2.56
N GLU A 12 1.54 -27.24 -1.67
CA GLU A 12 1.37 -27.07 -0.21
C GLU A 12 1.68 -25.63 0.25
N LYS A 13 2.65 -24.99 -0.40
CA LYS A 13 3.15 -23.65 -0.07
C LYS A 13 3.14 -22.75 -1.32
N PRO A 14 1.97 -22.30 -1.79
CA PRO A 14 1.84 -21.53 -3.04
C PRO A 14 2.66 -20.25 -3.07
N TYR A 15 3.00 -19.67 -1.91
CA TYR A 15 3.86 -18.52 -1.81
C TYR A 15 5.26 -18.72 -2.43
N MET A 16 5.76 -19.95 -2.43
CA MET A 16 7.07 -20.27 -3.03
C MET A 16 7.13 -19.97 -4.53
N LEU A 17 6.00 -19.99 -5.24
CA LEU A 17 5.94 -19.61 -6.66
C LEU A 17 6.38 -18.16 -6.91
N LYS A 18 6.27 -17.30 -5.92
CA LYS A 18 6.59 -15.86 -5.99
C LYS A 18 8.03 -15.54 -5.54
N MET A 19 8.74 -16.49 -4.96
CA MET A 19 10.11 -16.31 -4.48
C MET A 19 11.14 -16.40 -5.63
N GLY A 20 12.30 -15.76 -5.48
CA GLY A 20 13.42 -15.83 -6.43
C GLY A 20 13.98 -17.24 -6.59
N LYS A 21 14.34 -17.61 -7.82
CA LYS A 21 14.84 -18.98 -8.14
C LYS A 21 16.09 -19.38 -7.35
N GLY A 22 17.00 -18.44 -7.12
CA GLY A 22 18.26 -18.71 -6.40
C GLY A 22 18.04 -18.99 -4.91
N LEU A 23 17.13 -18.26 -4.27
CA LEU A 23 16.76 -18.47 -2.86
C LEU A 23 16.04 -19.79 -2.69
N LEU A 24 15.09 -20.11 -3.59
CA LEU A 24 14.36 -21.38 -3.57
C LEU A 24 15.31 -22.58 -3.79
N ALA A 25 16.27 -22.45 -4.70
CA ALA A 25 17.25 -23.50 -4.94
C ALA A 25 18.07 -23.82 -3.68
N LYS A 26 18.50 -22.80 -2.95
CA LYS A 26 19.17 -22.97 -1.63
C LYS A 26 18.24 -23.57 -0.58
N ARG A 27 17.01 -23.06 -0.45
CA ARG A 27 16.05 -23.47 0.58
C ARG A 27 15.58 -24.92 0.39
N LEU A 28 15.32 -25.33 -0.86
CA LEU A 28 14.85 -26.66 -1.22
C LEU A 28 15.98 -27.64 -1.56
N LYS A 29 17.24 -27.25 -1.38
CA LYS A 29 18.44 -28.04 -1.68
C LYS A 29 18.33 -28.71 -3.07
N THR A 30 18.07 -27.90 -4.10
CA THR A 30 17.94 -28.32 -5.49
C THR A 30 18.60 -27.33 -6.44
N THR A 31 18.55 -27.53 -7.76
CA THR A 31 19.14 -26.65 -8.75
C THR A 31 18.16 -25.54 -9.19
N ALA A 32 18.70 -24.43 -9.68
CA ALA A 32 17.87 -23.35 -10.21
C ALA A 32 17.00 -23.76 -11.39
N ASP A 33 17.48 -24.71 -12.21
CA ASP A 33 16.75 -25.22 -13.40
C ASP A 33 15.54 -26.04 -13.01
N VAL A 34 15.64 -26.86 -11.96
CA VAL A 34 14.50 -27.60 -11.38
C VAL A 34 13.46 -26.62 -10.85
N ILE A 35 13.87 -25.54 -10.20
CA ILE A 35 12.93 -24.50 -9.75
C ILE A 35 12.24 -23.80 -10.91
N VAL A 36 12.95 -23.47 -11.98
CA VAL A 36 12.38 -22.81 -13.18
C VAL A 36 11.32 -23.72 -13.84
N GLU A 37 11.65 -24.99 -14.04
CA GLU A 37 10.74 -25.96 -14.67
C GLU A 37 9.51 -26.23 -13.76
N ALA A 38 9.70 -26.37 -12.45
CA ALA A 38 8.61 -26.54 -11.50
C ALA A 38 7.64 -25.35 -11.50
N LYS A 39 8.17 -24.14 -11.53
CA LYS A 39 7.37 -22.90 -11.63
C LYS A 39 6.61 -22.81 -12.95
N LYS A 40 7.20 -23.19 -14.07
CA LYS A 40 6.55 -23.21 -15.38
C LYS A 40 5.35 -24.16 -15.38
N ARG A 41 5.52 -25.38 -14.88
CA ARG A 41 4.43 -26.38 -14.78
C ARG A 41 3.31 -25.92 -13.84
N ALA A 42 3.66 -25.36 -12.69
CA ALA A 42 2.67 -24.87 -11.74
C ALA A 42 1.88 -23.64 -12.25
N ARG A 43 2.48 -22.77 -13.07
CA ARG A 43 1.80 -21.61 -13.68
C ARG A 43 0.85 -22.01 -14.81
N ASN A 44 1.22 -23.00 -15.61
CA ASN A 44 0.37 -23.46 -16.72
C ASN A 44 -0.93 -24.14 -16.25
N SER A 45 -1.08 -24.42 -14.95
CA SER A 45 -2.28 -24.98 -14.35
C SER A 45 -3.23 -23.93 -13.73
N GLN A 46 -2.91 -22.63 -13.81
CA GLN A 46 -3.78 -21.55 -13.32
C GLN A 46 -4.61 -20.95 -14.46
N PRO A 47 -5.93 -20.73 -14.28
CA PRO A 47 -6.75 -20.08 -15.29
C PRO A 47 -6.33 -18.63 -15.53
N LEU A 48 -6.45 -18.17 -16.79
CA LEU A 48 -6.25 -16.75 -17.17
C LEU A 48 -7.28 -15.88 -16.43
N LYS A 49 -6.83 -14.76 -15.86
CA LYS A 49 -7.73 -13.78 -15.22
C LYS A 49 -8.65 -13.15 -16.26
N ASP A 50 -9.96 -13.16 -15.97
CA ASP A 50 -10.98 -12.44 -16.74
C ASP A 50 -10.73 -10.92 -16.73
N GLN A 51 -11.30 -10.21 -17.74
CA GLN A 51 -11.17 -8.78 -17.91
C GLN A 51 -11.61 -8.01 -16.64
N LYS A 52 -10.79 -7.05 -16.25
CA LYS A 52 -10.94 -6.28 -15.01
C LYS A 52 -12.10 -5.30 -15.13
N SER A 53 -13.20 -5.56 -14.44
CA SER A 53 -14.41 -4.71 -14.47
C SER A 53 -14.37 -3.54 -13.48
N GLU A 54 -13.56 -3.62 -12.42
CA GLU A 54 -13.50 -2.60 -11.36
C GLU A 54 -12.07 -2.30 -10.91
N VAL A 55 -11.85 -1.03 -10.49
CA VAL A 55 -10.58 -0.59 -9.88
C VAL A 55 -10.52 -1.03 -8.45
N LYS A 56 -9.48 -1.78 -8.10
CA LYS A 56 -9.21 -2.23 -6.73
C LYS A 56 -8.32 -1.21 -6.02
N ILE A 57 -8.90 -0.47 -5.10
CA ILE A 57 -8.20 0.52 -4.26
C ILE A 57 -8.00 -0.09 -2.88
N LEU A 58 -6.75 -0.28 -2.48
CA LEU A 58 -6.36 -0.85 -1.20
C LEU A 58 -5.92 0.26 -0.24
N ILE A 59 -6.53 0.34 0.91
CA ILE A 59 -6.09 1.17 2.03
C ILE A 59 -5.25 0.29 2.93
N LEU A 60 -4.03 0.68 3.26
CA LEU A 60 -3.02 -0.17 3.88
C LEU A 60 -2.26 0.56 4.98
N ASP A 61 -1.93 -0.17 6.02
CA ASP A 61 -1.03 0.23 7.09
C ASP A 61 -0.27 -0.97 7.65
N ILE A 62 1.00 -0.78 8.08
CA ILE A 62 1.84 -1.83 8.67
C ILE A 62 2.39 -1.40 10.01
N GLU A 63 2.61 -2.37 10.91
CA GLU A 63 3.37 -2.18 12.14
C GLU A 63 4.66 -3.01 12.10
N THR A 64 5.77 -2.39 12.47
CA THR A 64 7.06 -3.06 12.47
C THR A 64 7.65 -3.16 13.86
N SER A 65 8.46 -4.18 14.09
CA SER A 65 9.31 -4.24 15.26
C SER A 65 10.34 -3.09 15.27
N PRO A 66 10.78 -2.60 16.43
CA PRO A 66 11.98 -1.81 16.52
C PRO A 66 13.21 -2.68 16.21
N MET A 67 14.25 -2.05 15.69
CA MET A 67 15.60 -2.63 15.62
C MET A 67 16.17 -2.75 17.03
N GLN A 68 16.98 -3.78 17.32
CA GLN A 68 17.69 -3.92 18.57
C GLN A 68 19.20 -3.76 18.37
N ALA A 69 19.83 -2.98 19.22
CA ALA A 69 21.26 -2.73 19.15
C ALA A 69 21.87 -2.43 20.52
N TYR A 70 23.19 -2.71 20.66
CA TYR A 70 23.97 -2.22 21.77
C TYR A 70 24.36 -0.78 21.56
N VAL A 71 24.17 0.08 22.56
CA VAL A 71 24.51 1.50 22.53
C VAL A 71 25.28 1.91 23.78
N TRP A 72 26.26 2.78 23.62
CA TRP A 72 27.06 3.29 24.74
C TRP A 72 26.38 4.48 25.48
N LYS A 73 25.51 5.21 24.77
CA LYS A 73 24.80 6.36 25.31
C LYS A 73 23.42 6.55 24.66
N ARG A 74 22.54 7.35 25.28
CA ARG A 74 21.16 7.56 24.82
C ARG A 74 21.01 8.58 23.68
N TRP A 75 21.98 9.48 23.51
CA TRP A 75 21.84 10.63 22.62
C TRP A 75 23.02 10.70 21.65
N LYS A 76 22.74 11.11 20.40
CA LYS A 76 23.74 11.32 19.34
C LYS A 76 24.63 10.06 19.11
N GLU A 77 24.02 8.89 19.14
CA GLU A 77 24.68 7.61 18.85
C GLU A 77 24.45 7.26 17.38
N ASN A 78 25.55 6.95 16.66
CA ASN A 78 25.49 6.32 15.35
C ASN A 78 25.72 4.83 15.56
N ILE A 79 24.71 4.02 15.28
CA ILE A 79 24.76 2.57 15.46
C ILE A 79 25.41 1.95 14.22
N SER A 80 26.53 1.26 14.43
CA SER A 80 27.20 0.50 13.37
C SER A 80 26.55 -0.90 13.21
N LEU A 81 26.82 -1.55 12.08
CA LEU A 81 26.22 -2.86 11.79
C LEU A 81 26.62 -3.95 12.81
N ASP A 82 27.84 -3.89 13.35
CA ASP A 82 28.33 -4.82 14.37
C ASP A 82 27.72 -4.59 15.76
N GLN A 83 27.11 -3.43 16.02
CA GLN A 83 26.33 -3.16 17.22
C GLN A 83 24.89 -3.67 17.11
N THR A 84 24.41 -4.01 15.91
CA THR A 84 23.04 -4.46 15.69
C THR A 84 22.86 -5.89 16.19
N ILE A 85 21.88 -6.10 17.09
CA ILE A 85 21.49 -7.40 17.60
C ILE A 85 20.49 -8.06 16.65
N SER A 86 19.46 -7.31 16.27
CA SER A 86 18.47 -7.78 15.32
C SER A 86 17.89 -6.63 14.48
N GLU A 87 17.63 -6.92 13.22
CA GLU A 87 16.93 -6.02 12.30
C GLU A 87 15.43 -6.00 12.58
N TRP A 88 14.78 -4.97 12.08
CA TRP A 88 13.33 -4.87 12.16
C TRP A 88 12.64 -5.84 11.17
N PHE A 89 11.44 -6.27 11.55
CA PHE A 89 10.55 -7.09 10.72
C PHE A 89 9.10 -6.62 10.88
N ILE A 90 8.19 -7.07 10.00
CA ILE A 90 6.77 -6.70 10.09
C ILE A 90 6.12 -7.52 11.21
N LEU A 91 5.46 -6.86 12.17
CA LEU A 91 4.70 -7.50 13.25
C LEU A 91 3.27 -7.85 12.80
N CYS A 92 2.62 -6.91 12.13
CA CYS A 92 1.32 -7.09 11.52
C CYS A 92 1.11 -6.09 10.38
N TRP A 93 0.11 -6.35 9.58
CA TRP A 93 -0.41 -5.45 8.59
C TRP A 93 -1.93 -5.54 8.54
N SER A 94 -2.58 -4.46 8.18
CA SER A 94 -4.02 -4.42 7.94
C SER A 94 -4.32 -3.65 6.68
N ALA A 95 -5.38 -4.04 6.01
CA ALA A 95 -5.86 -3.38 4.81
C ALA A 95 -7.38 -3.46 4.69
N LYS A 96 -7.91 -2.59 3.82
CA LYS A 96 -9.33 -2.55 3.48
C LYS A 96 -9.48 -2.18 2.01
N TRP A 97 -10.33 -2.89 1.29
CA TRP A 97 -10.73 -2.45 -0.04
C TRP A 97 -11.68 -1.26 0.08
N LEU A 98 -11.40 -0.18 -0.63
CA LEU A 98 -12.25 1.02 -0.60
C LEU A 98 -13.70 0.66 -0.96
N GLY A 99 -14.63 1.05 -0.09
CA GLY A 99 -16.05 0.79 -0.28
C GLY A 99 -16.55 -0.56 0.27
N THR A 100 -15.70 -1.38 0.87
CA THR A 100 -16.11 -2.56 1.64
C THR A 100 -16.24 -2.23 3.12
N ASN A 101 -16.91 -3.09 3.88
CA ASN A 101 -17.05 -2.92 5.34
C ASN A 101 -16.00 -3.71 6.13
N GLU A 102 -15.26 -4.60 5.49
CA GLU A 102 -14.34 -5.50 6.17
C GLU A 102 -12.90 -5.03 6.07
N THR A 103 -12.24 -4.92 7.22
CA THR A 103 -10.80 -4.76 7.34
C THR A 103 -10.17 -6.14 7.52
N PHE A 104 -9.19 -6.47 6.71
CA PHE A 104 -8.47 -7.74 6.75
C PHE A 104 -6.97 -7.49 6.94
N GLY A 105 -6.22 -8.54 7.23
CA GLY A 105 -4.79 -8.44 7.44
C GLY A 105 -4.23 -9.67 8.11
N ASP A 106 -3.03 -9.56 8.62
CA ASP A 106 -2.33 -10.67 9.25
C ASP A 106 -1.40 -10.17 10.38
N VAL A 107 -1.14 -11.03 11.35
CA VAL A 107 -0.28 -10.73 12.51
C VAL A 107 0.60 -11.94 12.80
N LEU A 108 1.83 -11.70 13.27
CA LEU A 108 2.72 -12.77 13.68
C LEU A 108 2.20 -13.52 14.88
N THR A 109 2.48 -14.83 14.89
CA THR A 109 2.33 -15.65 16.09
C THR A 109 3.49 -15.41 17.06
N PRO A 110 3.34 -15.74 18.37
CA PRO A 110 4.44 -15.67 19.32
C PRO A 110 5.71 -16.42 18.89
N GLU A 111 5.55 -17.54 18.21
CA GLU A 111 6.63 -18.38 17.70
C GLU A 111 7.37 -17.73 16.53
N GLU A 112 6.63 -17.07 15.63
CA GLU A 112 7.20 -16.34 14.49
C GLU A 112 7.97 -15.11 14.97
N VAL A 113 7.44 -14.37 15.95
CA VAL A 113 8.15 -13.23 16.58
C VAL A 113 9.48 -13.66 17.17
N LYS A 114 9.51 -14.75 17.94
CA LYS A 114 10.74 -15.28 18.56
C LYS A 114 11.79 -15.71 17.52
N LYS A 115 11.35 -16.06 16.31
CA LYS A 115 12.22 -16.44 15.19
C LYS A 115 12.52 -15.27 14.25
N GLU A 116 11.91 -14.10 14.49
CA GLU A 116 11.97 -12.93 13.61
C GLU A 116 11.57 -13.26 12.17
N ASP A 117 10.62 -14.21 12.00
CA ASP A 117 10.18 -14.75 10.71
C ASP A 117 8.80 -14.16 10.33
N ASP A 118 8.82 -13.16 9.48
CA ASP A 118 7.61 -12.52 8.95
C ASP A 118 7.18 -13.03 7.55
N MET A 119 7.76 -14.15 7.09
CA MET A 119 7.52 -14.65 5.73
C MET A 119 6.04 -14.92 5.45
N ARG A 120 5.32 -15.55 6.40
CA ARG A 120 3.91 -15.91 6.22
C ARG A 120 3.03 -14.68 6.01
N ILE A 121 3.21 -13.66 6.86
CA ILE A 121 2.42 -12.41 6.74
C ILE A 121 2.87 -11.56 5.55
N CYS A 122 4.15 -11.62 5.16
CA CYS A 122 4.61 -11.01 3.91
C CYS A 122 3.98 -11.68 2.68
N TYR A 123 3.72 -12.98 2.71
CA TYR A 123 3.03 -13.67 1.62
C TYR A 123 1.59 -13.18 1.46
N SER A 124 0.81 -13.11 2.54
CA SER A 124 -0.56 -12.59 2.51
C SER A 124 -0.62 -11.13 2.06
N LEU A 125 0.31 -10.29 2.56
CA LEU A 125 0.46 -8.89 2.14
C LEU A 125 0.84 -8.75 0.64
N TRP A 126 1.75 -9.62 0.16
CA TRP A 126 2.13 -9.63 -1.25
C TRP A 126 0.91 -9.86 -2.16
N HIS A 127 0.01 -10.76 -1.78
CA HIS A 127 -1.23 -11.01 -2.53
C HIS A 127 -2.16 -9.80 -2.55
N ALA A 128 -2.34 -9.15 -1.41
CA ALA A 128 -3.17 -7.95 -1.33
C ALA A 128 -2.62 -6.83 -2.25
N LEU A 129 -1.30 -6.58 -2.21
CA LEU A 129 -0.66 -5.60 -3.07
C LEU A 129 -0.66 -6.00 -4.56
N ASN A 130 -0.48 -7.30 -4.87
CA ASN A 130 -0.51 -7.80 -6.24
C ASN A 130 -1.89 -7.65 -6.90
N ASP A 131 -2.93 -7.62 -6.10
CA ASP A 131 -4.31 -7.48 -6.57
C ASP A 131 -4.77 -6.00 -6.66
N ALA A 132 -4.03 -5.08 -6.02
CA ALA A 132 -4.36 -3.67 -5.98
C ALA A 132 -3.99 -2.94 -7.28
N ASP A 133 -4.82 -1.97 -7.68
CA ASP A 133 -4.51 -0.98 -8.72
C ASP A 133 -3.97 0.32 -8.12
N ILE A 134 -4.52 0.68 -6.98
CA ILE A 134 -4.15 1.87 -6.22
C ILE A 134 -3.98 1.45 -4.77
N VAL A 135 -2.89 1.88 -4.16
CA VAL A 135 -2.60 1.71 -2.72
C VAL A 135 -2.61 3.07 -2.05
N ILE A 136 -3.36 3.18 -0.96
CA ILE A 136 -3.46 4.38 -0.14
C ILE A 136 -2.83 4.08 1.21
N ALA A 137 -1.87 4.90 1.61
CA ALA A 137 -1.22 4.82 2.93
C ALA A 137 -0.94 6.22 3.48
N HIS A 138 -0.64 6.32 4.77
CA HIS A 138 -0.26 7.59 5.40
C HIS A 138 1.24 7.61 5.70
N ASN A 139 2.02 8.41 4.98
CA ASN A 139 3.48 8.36 4.91
C ASN A 139 4.00 7.08 4.20
N GLY A 140 3.16 6.44 3.41
CA GLY A 140 3.43 5.17 2.77
C GLY A 140 4.61 5.20 1.80
N ASN A 141 4.83 6.32 1.11
CA ASN A 141 5.95 6.50 0.19
C ASN A 141 7.31 6.44 0.89
N ARG A 142 7.39 6.83 2.17
CA ARG A 142 8.63 6.87 2.93
C ARG A 142 8.76 5.78 3.99
N PHE A 143 7.66 5.19 4.42
CA PHE A 143 7.65 4.21 5.48
C PHE A 143 7.13 2.84 5.01
N ASP A 144 5.83 2.69 4.78
CA ASP A 144 5.21 1.39 4.54
C ASP A 144 5.80 0.68 3.32
N ILE A 145 5.75 1.32 2.16
CA ILE A 145 6.13 0.67 0.90
C ILE A 145 7.63 0.31 0.84
N PRO A 146 8.57 1.20 1.24
CA PRO A 146 9.98 0.81 1.31
C PRO A 146 10.25 -0.34 2.27
N LYS A 147 9.60 -0.35 3.46
CA LYS A 147 9.73 -1.43 4.43
C LYS A 147 9.16 -2.75 3.90
N ILE A 148 7.98 -2.74 3.33
CA ILE A 148 7.35 -3.90 2.69
C ILE A 148 8.26 -4.47 1.59
N ASN A 149 8.77 -3.62 0.69
CA ASN A 149 9.65 -4.04 -0.38
C ASN A 149 10.96 -4.66 0.15
N SER A 150 11.51 -4.11 1.23
CA SER A 150 12.70 -4.67 1.88
C SER A 150 12.42 -6.07 2.42
N ARG A 151 11.30 -6.27 3.13
CA ARG A 151 10.93 -7.60 3.64
C ARG A 151 10.61 -8.58 2.52
N PHE A 152 9.98 -8.13 1.44
CA PHE A 152 9.75 -8.97 0.26
C PHE A 152 11.08 -9.47 -0.34
N VAL A 153 12.06 -8.59 -0.55
CA VAL A 153 13.37 -8.99 -1.09
C VAL A 153 14.11 -9.93 -0.14
N ILE A 154 14.14 -9.62 1.17
CA ILE A 154 14.78 -10.47 2.19
C ILE A 154 14.11 -11.87 2.22
N ASN A 155 12.80 -11.93 2.15
CA ASN A 155 12.03 -13.18 2.10
C ASN A 155 12.02 -13.84 0.72
N GLY A 156 12.67 -13.24 -0.30
CA GLY A 156 12.84 -13.80 -1.64
C GLY A 156 11.60 -13.71 -2.53
N PHE A 157 10.65 -12.83 -2.23
CA PHE A 157 9.55 -12.53 -3.11
C PHE A 157 9.99 -11.68 -4.31
N LEU A 158 9.34 -11.88 -5.43
CA LEU A 158 9.43 -10.99 -6.58
C LEU A 158 8.52 -9.78 -6.35
N PRO A 159 8.75 -8.63 -7.04
CA PRO A 159 7.83 -7.51 -6.97
C PRO A 159 6.38 -7.93 -7.26
N PRO A 160 5.37 -7.38 -6.57
CA PRO A 160 3.97 -7.55 -6.93
C PRO A 160 3.68 -6.89 -8.29
N ALA A 161 2.47 -7.06 -8.81
CA ALA A 161 2.00 -6.32 -9.98
C ALA A 161 2.08 -4.81 -9.71
N PRO A 162 2.35 -3.98 -10.74
CA PRO A 162 2.45 -2.54 -10.55
C PRO A 162 1.12 -1.94 -10.11
N TYR A 163 1.16 -1.06 -9.14
CA TYR A 163 0.05 -0.27 -8.63
C TYR A 163 0.43 1.20 -8.54
N ARG A 164 -0.56 2.08 -8.45
CA ARG A 164 -0.36 3.51 -8.17
C ARG A 164 -0.43 3.75 -6.67
N GLN A 165 0.28 4.78 -6.18
CA GLN A 165 0.31 5.13 -4.76
C GLN A 165 -0.32 6.49 -4.51
N ILE A 166 -1.06 6.60 -3.40
CA ILE A 166 -1.54 7.86 -2.83
C ILE A 166 -1.07 7.92 -1.38
N ASP A 167 -0.21 8.89 -1.10
CA ASP A 167 0.27 9.18 0.26
C ASP A 167 -0.53 10.34 0.84
N THR A 168 -1.41 10.06 1.80
CA THR A 168 -2.29 11.07 2.40
C THR A 168 -1.52 12.10 3.22
N LEU A 169 -0.34 11.76 3.78
CA LEU A 169 0.54 12.72 4.45
C LEU A 169 1.11 13.73 3.44
N GLU A 170 1.56 13.27 2.28
CA GLU A 170 2.06 14.18 1.24
C GLU A 170 0.95 15.07 0.70
N VAL A 171 -0.26 14.53 0.50
CA VAL A 171 -1.44 15.32 0.10
C VAL A 171 -1.72 16.40 1.13
N ALA A 172 -1.77 16.06 2.42
CA ALA A 172 -2.01 17.01 3.49
C ALA A 172 -0.96 18.13 3.50
N LYS A 173 0.32 17.79 3.48
CA LYS A 173 1.43 18.75 3.48
C LYS A 173 1.47 19.67 2.26
N LYS A 174 1.13 19.16 1.08
CA LYS A 174 1.20 19.92 -0.18
C LYS A 174 -0.02 20.82 -0.40
N THR A 175 -1.16 20.48 0.18
CA THR A 175 -2.43 21.13 -0.15
C THR A 175 -2.93 22.05 0.96
N PHE A 176 -2.62 21.74 2.22
CA PHE A 176 -3.19 22.41 3.39
C PHE A 176 -2.10 22.95 4.34
N GLY A 177 -2.48 23.89 5.17
CA GLY A 177 -1.64 24.50 6.21
C GLY A 177 -2.00 24.01 7.62
N PHE A 178 -2.26 22.72 7.82
CA PHE A 178 -2.54 22.15 9.13
C PHE A 178 -1.33 22.27 10.06
N SER A 179 -1.56 22.52 11.35
CA SER A 179 -0.50 22.59 12.37
C SER A 179 0.16 21.23 12.61
N SER A 180 -0.55 20.14 12.33
CA SER A 180 -0.02 18.76 12.33
C SER A 180 -0.64 17.96 11.20
N ASN A 181 0.20 17.16 10.53
CA ASN A 181 -0.26 16.28 9.46
C ASN A 181 -0.20 14.79 9.88
N LYS A 182 -0.05 14.47 11.18
CA LYS A 182 -0.18 13.10 11.68
C LYS A 182 -1.61 12.61 11.45
N LEU A 183 -1.78 11.30 11.24
CA LEU A 183 -3.09 10.70 10.96
C LEU A 183 -4.12 11.05 12.04
N ASP A 184 -3.75 10.93 13.34
CA ASP A 184 -4.60 11.30 14.46
C ASP A 184 -5.00 12.77 14.47
N ALA A 185 -4.07 13.68 14.15
CA ALA A 185 -4.36 15.09 14.10
C ALA A 185 -5.35 15.43 12.99
N LEU A 186 -5.16 14.83 11.80
CA LEU A 186 -6.09 14.98 10.68
C LEU A 186 -7.47 14.40 11.04
N ALA A 187 -7.52 13.23 11.65
CA ALA A 187 -8.76 12.64 12.15
C ALA A 187 -9.49 13.59 13.10
N GLY A 188 -8.76 14.20 14.06
CA GLY A 188 -9.30 15.17 14.98
C GLY A 188 -9.86 16.41 14.29
N TYR A 189 -9.14 16.99 13.30
CA TYR A 189 -9.63 18.15 12.53
C TYR A 189 -10.91 17.83 11.75
N PHE A 190 -11.08 16.59 11.33
CA PHE A 190 -12.24 16.16 10.52
C PHE A 190 -13.38 15.59 11.36
N GLY A 191 -13.25 15.57 12.69
CA GLY A 191 -14.29 15.03 13.60
C GLY A 191 -14.43 13.50 13.53
N ILE A 192 -13.36 12.81 13.10
CA ILE A 192 -13.29 11.35 13.07
C ILE A 192 -12.87 10.86 14.47
N VAL A 193 -13.42 9.71 14.91
CA VAL A 193 -13.15 9.16 16.24
C VAL A 193 -11.65 8.89 16.44
N HIS A 194 -11.12 9.29 17.61
CA HIS A 194 -9.73 9.14 17.97
C HIS A 194 -9.31 7.71 18.29
N LYS A 195 -8.00 7.45 18.15
CA LYS A 195 -7.33 6.21 18.53
C LYS A 195 -7.25 6.00 20.04
N ASP A 196 -7.14 4.72 20.44
CA ASP A 196 -6.65 4.38 21.76
C ASP A 196 -5.14 4.74 21.85
N PRO A 197 -4.69 5.35 22.95
CA PRO A 197 -3.29 5.69 23.12
C PRO A 197 -2.42 4.43 23.18
N THR A 198 -1.29 4.44 22.48
CA THR A 198 -0.27 3.39 22.58
C THR A 198 1.03 3.96 23.13
N ASP A 199 1.80 3.11 23.82
CA ASP A 199 3.13 3.43 24.31
C ASP A 199 4.16 2.41 23.80
N PHE A 200 5.43 2.71 23.95
CA PHE A 200 6.51 1.81 23.49
C PHE A 200 6.52 0.46 24.21
N ASN A 201 5.85 0.33 25.36
CA ASN A 201 5.75 -0.92 26.09
C ASN A 201 4.94 -1.98 25.30
N LEU A 202 3.98 -1.55 24.49
CA LEU A 202 3.26 -2.45 23.59
C LEU A 202 4.23 -3.17 22.63
N TRP A 203 5.14 -2.44 22.00
CA TRP A 203 6.17 -3.04 21.11
C TRP A 203 7.08 -4.01 21.85
N LYS A 204 7.54 -3.66 23.07
CA LYS A 204 8.36 -4.57 23.90
C LYS A 204 7.62 -5.88 24.19
N ARG A 205 6.34 -5.83 24.53
CA ARG A 205 5.53 -7.01 24.77
C ARG A 205 5.34 -7.84 23.50
N CYS A 206 5.09 -7.21 22.36
CA CYS A 206 5.01 -7.89 21.06
C CYS A 206 6.33 -8.63 20.76
N MET A 207 7.48 -7.96 20.94
CA MET A 207 8.81 -8.55 20.74
C MET A 207 9.09 -9.75 21.65
N ASN A 208 8.50 -9.79 22.83
CA ASN A 208 8.58 -10.94 23.76
C ASN A 208 7.60 -12.08 23.40
N GLY A 209 6.82 -11.95 22.30
CA GLY A 209 5.85 -12.95 21.89
C GLY A 209 4.60 -12.99 22.77
N ASP A 210 4.23 -11.88 23.42
CA ASP A 210 2.98 -11.77 24.17
C ASP A 210 1.79 -11.78 23.20
N LYS A 211 1.02 -12.87 23.19
CA LYS A 211 -0.12 -13.07 22.31
C LYS A 211 -1.18 -11.98 22.45
N THR A 212 -1.40 -11.50 23.68
CA THR A 212 -2.39 -10.45 23.95
C THR A 212 -1.93 -9.12 23.36
N ALA A 213 -0.63 -8.80 23.49
CA ALA A 213 -0.04 -7.61 22.92
C ALA A 213 -0.09 -7.63 21.37
N LEU A 214 0.21 -8.77 20.75
CA LEU A 214 0.10 -8.95 19.30
C LEU A 214 -1.34 -8.77 18.80
N SER A 215 -2.32 -9.35 19.49
CA SER A 215 -3.74 -9.14 19.17
C SER A 215 -4.16 -7.68 19.34
N TYR A 216 -3.68 -7.00 20.38
CA TYR A 216 -3.96 -5.58 20.57
C TYR A 216 -3.34 -4.73 19.46
N MET A 217 -2.06 -4.97 19.10
CA MET A 217 -1.35 -4.29 18.00
C MET A 217 -2.11 -4.46 16.68
N TYR A 218 -2.57 -5.66 16.38
CA TYR A 218 -3.34 -5.93 15.17
C TYR A 218 -4.68 -5.18 15.13
N ASN A 219 -5.42 -5.15 16.25
CA ASN A 219 -6.67 -4.39 16.32
C ASN A 219 -6.43 -2.87 16.23
N TYR A 220 -5.34 -2.39 16.82
CA TYR A 220 -4.89 -1.02 16.68
C TYR A 220 -4.61 -0.68 15.20
N ASN A 221 -3.83 -1.50 14.50
CA ASN A 221 -3.50 -1.34 13.09
C ASN A 221 -4.76 -1.35 12.18
N LYS A 222 -5.77 -2.20 12.50
CA LYS A 222 -7.08 -2.17 11.80
C LYS A 222 -7.81 -0.85 11.96
N LYS A 223 -7.84 -0.29 13.17
CA LYS A 223 -8.45 1.04 13.42
C LYS A 223 -7.75 2.13 12.62
N ASP A 224 -6.42 2.04 12.47
CA ASP A 224 -5.65 2.99 11.66
C ASP A 224 -6.07 2.97 10.19
N VAL A 225 -6.31 1.80 9.62
CA VAL A 225 -6.83 1.64 8.25
C VAL A 225 -8.23 2.25 8.11
N GLU A 226 -9.12 2.09 9.09
CA GLU A 226 -10.47 2.68 9.07
C GLU A 226 -10.43 4.22 9.17
N ILE A 227 -9.55 4.74 10.03
CA ILE A 227 -9.31 6.18 10.15
C ILE A 227 -8.71 6.72 8.84
N LEU A 228 -7.74 6.01 8.28
CA LEU A 228 -7.10 6.38 7.02
C LEU A 228 -8.09 6.44 5.86
N GLU A 229 -9.04 5.49 5.76
CA GLU A 229 -10.11 5.55 4.76
C GLU A 229 -10.91 6.83 4.92
N SER A 230 -11.33 7.14 6.14
CA SER A 230 -12.14 8.33 6.44
C SER A 230 -11.38 9.62 6.12
N VAL A 231 -10.12 9.71 6.49
CA VAL A 231 -9.23 10.84 6.16
C VAL A 231 -9.04 10.95 4.64
N TYR A 232 -8.79 9.84 3.94
CA TYR A 232 -8.69 9.86 2.48
C TYR A 232 -9.97 10.36 1.83
N MET A 233 -11.15 9.95 2.30
CA MET A 233 -12.43 10.39 1.73
C MET A 233 -12.62 11.91 1.84
N VAL A 234 -12.15 12.54 2.92
CA VAL A 234 -12.15 14.01 3.09
C VAL A 234 -11.13 14.68 2.16
N LEU A 235 -9.92 14.12 2.05
CA LEU A 235 -8.84 14.70 1.23
C LEU A 235 -9.02 14.43 -0.26
N ARG A 236 -9.71 13.38 -0.66
CA ARG A 236 -9.84 12.91 -2.05
C ARG A 236 -10.20 13.99 -3.06
N PRO A 237 -11.17 14.90 -2.81
CA PRO A 237 -11.52 15.96 -3.76
C PRO A 237 -10.38 16.95 -4.07
N TRP A 238 -9.37 17.01 -3.22
CA TRP A 238 -8.24 17.95 -3.28
C TRP A 238 -6.99 17.34 -3.91
N ILE A 239 -7.00 16.04 -4.22
CA ILE A 239 -5.83 15.34 -4.78
C ILE A 239 -5.71 15.65 -6.27
N LYS A 240 -4.79 16.55 -6.62
CA LYS A 240 -4.59 16.99 -8.02
C LYS A 240 -4.05 15.92 -8.95
N ASN A 241 -3.22 15.01 -8.45
CA ASN A 241 -2.58 13.92 -9.21
C ASN A 241 -3.17 12.55 -8.82
N HIS A 242 -4.44 12.50 -8.45
CA HIS A 242 -5.11 11.23 -8.24
C HIS A 242 -5.01 10.36 -9.51
N PRO A 243 -4.67 9.06 -9.39
CA PRO A 243 -4.68 8.15 -10.53
C PRO A 243 -6.02 8.20 -11.24
N ASN A 244 -6.00 8.30 -12.57
CA ASN A 244 -7.22 8.39 -13.36
C ASN A 244 -7.87 7.00 -13.47
N ILE A 245 -9.01 6.82 -12.80
CA ILE A 245 -9.77 5.56 -12.78
C ILE A 245 -10.19 5.13 -14.19
N ALA A 246 -10.59 6.08 -15.07
CA ALA A 246 -10.97 5.77 -16.42
C ALA A 246 -9.84 5.12 -17.25
N THR A 247 -8.58 5.43 -16.96
CA THR A 247 -7.45 4.79 -17.65
C THR A 247 -7.16 3.39 -17.13
N ILE A 248 -7.53 3.09 -15.89
CA ILE A 248 -7.36 1.76 -15.29
C ILE A 248 -8.46 0.82 -15.78
N THR A 249 -9.70 1.31 -15.84
CA THR A 249 -10.87 0.54 -16.36
C THR A 249 -10.95 0.53 -17.87
N MET A 250 -10.09 1.29 -18.57
CA MET A 250 -10.12 1.45 -20.03
C MET A 250 -11.50 1.87 -20.58
N THR A 251 -12.26 2.64 -19.80
CA THR A 251 -13.57 3.12 -20.24
C THR A 251 -13.44 4.33 -21.14
N GLU A 252 -14.24 4.37 -22.19
CA GLU A 252 -14.42 5.54 -23.08
C GLU A 252 -15.50 6.50 -22.57
N ASP A 253 -16.25 6.10 -21.57
CA ASP A 253 -17.30 6.90 -20.94
C ASP A 253 -16.75 8.19 -20.30
N ASN A 254 -17.56 9.24 -20.32
CA ASN A 254 -17.25 10.50 -19.62
C ASN A 254 -17.50 10.34 -18.12
N VAL A 255 -16.50 9.83 -17.40
CA VAL A 255 -16.56 9.56 -15.96
C VAL A 255 -15.60 10.43 -15.18
N CYS A 256 -15.90 10.62 -13.90
CA CYS A 256 -14.97 11.30 -12.99
C CYS A 256 -13.65 10.51 -12.89
N PRO A 257 -12.49 11.14 -13.18
CA PRO A 257 -11.19 10.45 -13.14
C PRO A 257 -10.78 9.99 -11.72
N ILE A 258 -11.46 10.51 -10.69
CA ILE A 258 -11.13 10.24 -9.28
C ILE A 258 -11.99 9.13 -8.67
N CYS A 259 -13.29 9.05 -9.01
CA CYS A 259 -14.19 8.07 -8.43
C CYS A 259 -14.92 7.17 -9.45
N GLY A 260 -14.74 7.41 -10.74
CA GLY A 260 -15.34 6.61 -11.82
C GLY A 260 -16.84 6.85 -12.04
N LYS A 261 -17.49 7.74 -11.28
CA LYS A 261 -18.93 8.03 -11.44
C LYS A 261 -19.21 8.98 -12.61
N LYS A 262 -20.40 8.86 -13.20
CA LYS A 262 -20.80 9.64 -14.39
C LYS A 262 -21.43 10.99 -14.06
N ASP A 263 -21.78 11.27 -12.81
CA ASP A 263 -22.48 12.51 -12.42
C ASP A 263 -21.53 13.71 -12.33
N LEU A 264 -21.25 14.30 -13.50
CA LEU A 264 -20.38 15.45 -13.67
C LEU A 264 -21.22 16.69 -14.01
N MET A 265 -21.13 17.72 -13.17
CA MET A 265 -21.76 19.03 -13.40
C MET A 265 -20.73 19.97 -14.02
N GLU A 266 -21.02 20.50 -15.18
CA GLU A 266 -20.24 21.57 -15.79
C GLU A 266 -20.26 22.83 -14.92
N LEU A 267 -19.11 23.47 -14.74
CA LEU A 267 -19.03 24.77 -14.08
C LEU A 267 -19.05 25.87 -15.14
N PRO A 268 -20.20 26.61 -15.28
CA PRO A 268 -20.33 27.59 -16.33
C PRO A 268 -19.26 28.68 -16.23
N ASN A 269 -18.67 29.05 -17.36
CA ASN A 269 -17.66 30.11 -17.43
C ASN A 269 -16.41 29.90 -16.56
N LYS A 270 -16.11 28.63 -16.19
CA LYS A 270 -14.90 28.24 -15.47
C LYS A 270 -14.04 27.34 -16.34
N PHE A 271 -12.85 27.81 -16.60
CA PHE A 271 -11.87 27.11 -17.41
C PHE A 271 -10.57 26.96 -16.63
N ILE A 272 -9.82 25.92 -16.92
CA ILE A 272 -8.44 25.75 -16.46
C ILE A 272 -7.56 25.52 -17.68
N GLY A 273 -6.37 26.07 -17.67
CA GLY A 273 -5.54 26.00 -18.85
C GLY A 273 -4.06 25.97 -18.58
N THR A 274 -3.36 25.89 -19.69
CA THR A 274 -1.93 26.19 -19.84
C THR A 274 -1.81 27.60 -20.44
N ASN A 275 -0.60 28.04 -20.74
CA ASN A 275 -0.38 29.35 -21.41
C ASN A 275 -1.02 29.45 -22.79
N VAL A 276 -1.40 28.33 -23.42
CA VAL A 276 -1.90 28.32 -24.82
C VAL A 276 -3.24 27.60 -25.02
N SER A 277 -3.72 26.88 -23.99
CA SER A 277 -4.93 26.05 -24.10
C SER A 277 -5.81 26.16 -22.87
N GLN A 278 -7.11 26.23 -23.06
CA GLN A 278 -8.13 26.22 -22.02
C GLN A 278 -9.02 24.99 -22.14
N TYR A 279 -9.48 24.47 -21.01
CA TYR A 279 -10.30 23.28 -20.90
C TYR A 279 -11.48 23.54 -19.99
N GLN A 280 -12.64 23.02 -20.35
CA GLN A 280 -13.85 23.09 -19.53
C GLN A 280 -13.64 22.39 -18.20
N VAL A 281 -14.18 22.95 -17.12
CA VAL A 281 -14.09 22.44 -15.76
C VAL A 281 -15.42 21.86 -15.33
N TYR A 282 -15.37 20.73 -14.65
CA TYR A 282 -16.52 20.00 -14.12
C TYR A 282 -16.35 19.75 -12.63
N ARG A 283 -17.47 19.63 -11.91
CA ARG A 283 -17.51 19.15 -10.55
C ARG A 283 -18.24 17.82 -10.51
N CYS A 284 -17.60 16.80 -9.93
CA CYS A 284 -18.27 15.54 -9.65
C CYS A 284 -19.25 15.71 -8.49
N ARG A 285 -20.51 15.28 -8.65
CA ARG A 285 -21.52 15.39 -7.57
C ARG A 285 -21.34 14.32 -6.49
N ASP A 286 -20.72 13.18 -6.83
CA ASP A 286 -20.41 12.12 -5.86
C ASP A 286 -19.21 12.47 -4.98
N CYS A 287 -18.00 12.56 -5.55
CA CYS A 287 -16.78 12.78 -4.76
C CYS A 287 -16.44 14.26 -4.55
N ARG A 288 -17.20 15.20 -5.12
CA ARG A 288 -17.04 16.67 -5.02
C ARG A 288 -15.76 17.21 -5.68
N ALA A 289 -14.94 16.38 -6.25
CA ALA A 289 -13.71 16.81 -6.91
C ALA A 289 -13.99 17.70 -8.12
N VAL A 290 -13.09 18.66 -8.34
CA VAL A 290 -13.07 19.49 -9.53
C VAL A 290 -12.10 18.89 -10.53
N VAL A 291 -12.60 18.60 -11.74
CA VAL A 291 -11.86 17.94 -12.80
C VAL A 291 -11.98 18.74 -14.10
N ARG A 292 -11.12 18.49 -15.08
CA ARG A 292 -11.17 19.15 -16.37
C ARG A 292 -11.43 18.17 -17.52
N GLY A 293 -12.07 18.67 -18.57
CA GLY A 293 -12.12 17.98 -19.85
C GLY A 293 -10.75 17.84 -20.49
N ARG A 294 -10.63 16.99 -21.50
CA ARG A 294 -9.41 16.83 -22.32
C ARG A 294 -9.46 17.63 -23.61
N GLU A 295 -10.66 17.98 -24.06
CA GLU A 295 -10.85 18.77 -25.27
C GLU A 295 -10.59 20.24 -24.98
N LYS A 296 -9.82 20.86 -25.85
CA LYS A 296 -9.49 22.27 -25.80
C LYS A 296 -10.73 23.10 -26.24
N VAL A 297 -11.07 24.11 -25.45
CA VAL A 297 -12.23 24.99 -25.71
C VAL A 297 -11.89 26.32 -26.39
N ASN A 298 -10.63 26.73 -26.38
CA ASN A 298 -10.20 27.96 -27.06
C ASN A 298 -9.60 27.69 -28.45
N GLU A 299 -9.63 28.68 -29.31
CA GLU A 299 -8.90 28.66 -30.58
C GLU A 299 -7.37 28.73 -30.38
N LYS A 300 -6.64 28.63 -31.51
CA LYS A 300 -5.15 28.73 -31.46
C LYS A 300 -4.73 30.13 -31.02
N VAL A 301 -4.00 30.20 -29.92
CA VAL A 301 -3.41 31.45 -29.45
C VAL A 301 -2.20 31.80 -30.31
N LYS A 302 -2.11 33.04 -30.77
CA LYS A 302 -1.02 33.50 -31.66
C LYS A 302 0.27 33.87 -30.90
N LEU A 303 0.14 34.31 -29.65
CA LEU A 303 1.27 34.74 -28.82
C LEU A 303 1.21 34.05 -27.45
N THR A 304 2.37 33.82 -26.86
CA THR A 304 2.51 33.28 -25.49
C THR A 304 3.58 34.05 -24.74
N THR A 305 3.56 33.97 -23.41
CA THR A 305 4.63 34.52 -22.55
C THR A 305 5.94 33.78 -22.81
N ILE A 306 7.05 34.49 -22.75
CA ILE A 306 8.42 33.96 -22.86
C ILE A 306 8.80 33.27 -21.54
#